data_db060046006abaf5dd8bf00880c50194
#
_entry.id   db060046006abaf5dd8bf00880c50194
#
_cell.length_a   1.000
_cell.length_b   1.000
_cell.length_c   1.000
_cell.angle_alpha   90.00
_cell.angle_beta   90.00
_cell.angle_gamma   90.00
#
_symmetry.space_group_name_H-M   'P 1'
#
loop_
_entity.id
_entity.type
_entity.pdbx_description
1 polymer ?
#
loop_
_entity_poly.entity_id
_entity_poly.type
_entity_poly.pdbx_seq_one_letter_code
_entity_poly.pdbx_strand_id
1 'polypeptide(L)'
;MKASIALIKILKSEGVDTIFALSGNQIMVLFDACLDEDIRIIHVRHEAAAVYMAEAYARMTRRIGVAMVTAGAGLCNAIAPLFTATQSQTPVLLLSGDSEVELDGKGSFQEMDQVKITCALTKYSERINETKNLIPNVLKAIKFAKDGVPGPTHLALAADILNTELAEPFTDLKQDYKSARDVEEPSARLIKAFASAERPLIIVGPFFGMPHFAEKLKELETQLNAPVVMMESPRGFNDPRLGNIKSMINLVDLVIVVGKPIDFTLSYGSVEAFNANAEWFAYI
;
A
#
# COMPACT_ATOMS: atom_id res chain seq x y z
N MET A 1 -21.84 9.68 -19.35
CA MET A 1 -21.62 8.62 -18.32
C MET A 1 -21.26 9.31 -17.02
N LYS A 2 -21.88 8.96 -15.91
CA LYS A 2 -21.54 9.56 -14.61
C LYS A 2 -20.11 9.30 -14.19
N ALA A 3 -19.49 10.23 -13.51
CA ALA A 3 -18.14 10.15 -13.00
C ALA A 3 -17.95 8.98 -12.01
N SER A 4 -18.96 8.68 -11.17
CA SER A 4 -18.99 7.51 -10.30
C SER A 4 -18.86 6.18 -11.07
N ILE A 5 -19.58 6.03 -12.18
CA ILE A 5 -19.51 4.83 -13.04
C ILE A 5 -18.13 4.69 -13.68
N ALA A 6 -17.56 5.82 -14.16
CA ALA A 6 -16.21 5.81 -14.74
C ALA A 6 -15.15 5.37 -13.72
N LEU A 7 -15.22 5.86 -12.48
CA LEU A 7 -14.32 5.44 -11.41
C LEU A 7 -14.40 3.93 -11.19
N ILE A 8 -15.60 3.37 -11.04
CA ILE A 8 -15.80 1.94 -10.80
C ILE A 8 -15.33 1.09 -12.00
N LYS A 9 -15.55 1.56 -13.23
CA LYS A 9 -15.01 0.88 -14.43
C LYS A 9 -13.48 0.84 -14.45
N ILE A 10 -12.80 1.93 -14.02
CA ILE A 10 -11.34 1.94 -13.89
C ILE A 10 -10.91 0.89 -12.87
N LEU A 11 -11.51 0.86 -11.68
CA LEU A 11 -11.19 -0.14 -10.67
C LEU A 11 -11.37 -1.56 -11.20
N LYS A 12 -12.46 -1.82 -11.91
CA LYS A 12 -12.74 -3.11 -12.53
C LYS A 12 -11.67 -3.49 -13.58
N SER A 13 -11.26 -2.55 -14.44
CA SER A 13 -10.23 -2.78 -15.45
C SER A 13 -8.85 -3.07 -14.83
N GLU A 14 -8.60 -2.57 -13.61
CA GLU A 14 -7.40 -2.83 -12.81
C GLU A 14 -7.50 -4.13 -11.97
N GLY A 15 -8.56 -4.90 -12.18
CA GLY A 15 -8.78 -6.22 -11.57
C GLY A 15 -9.45 -6.17 -10.19
N VAL A 16 -10.03 -5.04 -9.80
CA VAL A 16 -10.84 -4.94 -8.57
C VAL A 16 -12.19 -5.61 -8.82
N ASP A 17 -12.50 -6.63 -8.05
CA ASP A 17 -13.79 -7.33 -8.07
C ASP A 17 -14.56 -7.20 -6.74
N THR A 18 -13.90 -6.70 -5.70
CA THR A 18 -14.46 -6.59 -4.36
C THR A 18 -14.01 -5.29 -3.70
N ILE A 19 -14.96 -4.57 -3.11
CA ILE A 19 -14.74 -3.35 -2.32
C ILE A 19 -15.28 -3.56 -0.92
N PHE A 20 -14.53 -3.18 0.10
CA PHE A 20 -14.93 -3.22 1.51
C PHE A 20 -15.42 -1.83 1.93
N ALA A 21 -16.66 -1.71 2.41
CA ALA A 21 -17.25 -0.39 2.56
C ALA A 21 -18.19 -0.25 3.76
N LEU A 22 -18.25 0.97 4.28
CA LEU A 22 -19.34 1.43 5.14
C LEU A 22 -20.06 2.58 4.43
N SER A 23 -21.36 2.45 4.25
CA SER A 23 -22.18 3.42 3.52
C SER A 23 -22.24 4.79 4.20
N GLY A 24 -22.43 5.83 3.39
CA GLY A 24 -22.66 7.21 3.83
C GLY A 24 -23.08 8.09 2.65
N ASN A 25 -23.71 9.23 2.94
CA ASN A 25 -24.39 10.03 1.94
C ASN A 25 -23.49 10.44 0.75
N GLN A 26 -22.24 10.84 1.02
CA GLN A 26 -21.34 11.35 0.00
C GLN A 26 -20.88 10.29 -1.01
N ILE A 27 -21.01 9.00 -0.68
CA ILE A 27 -20.53 7.89 -1.52
C ILE A 27 -21.63 6.95 -2.01
N MET A 28 -22.91 7.26 -1.78
CA MET A 28 -24.01 6.37 -2.19
C MET A 28 -24.02 6.09 -3.67
N VAL A 29 -23.66 7.07 -4.50
CA VAL A 29 -23.60 6.90 -5.97
C VAL A 29 -22.50 5.92 -6.42
N LEU A 30 -21.47 5.67 -5.58
CA LEU A 30 -20.48 4.65 -5.84
C LEU A 30 -21.03 3.24 -5.54
N PHE A 31 -21.91 3.11 -4.55
CA PHE A 31 -22.60 1.84 -4.29
C PHE A 31 -23.49 1.44 -5.48
N ASP A 32 -24.26 2.40 -6.04
CA ASP A 32 -25.06 2.16 -7.24
C ASP A 32 -24.16 1.77 -8.43
N ALA A 33 -23.07 2.50 -8.65
CA ALA A 33 -22.12 2.19 -9.71
C ALA A 33 -21.46 0.81 -9.55
N CYS A 34 -21.21 0.37 -8.32
CA CYS A 34 -20.70 -0.98 -8.06
C CYS A 34 -21.72 -2.07 -8.48
N LEU A 35 -23.01 -1.84 -8.23
CA LEU A 35 -24.08 -2.76 -8.66
C LEU A 35 -24.17 -2.82 -10.19
N ASP A 36 -24.12 -1.67 -10.86
CA ASP A 36 -24.16 -1.57 -12.33
C ASP A 36 -22.97 -2.30 -12.99
N GLU A 37 -21.82 -2.30 -12.36
CA GLU A 37 -20.56 -2.85 -12.87
C GLU A 37 -20.23 -4.25 -12.30
N ASP A 38 -21.14 -4.86 -11.53
CA ASP A 38 -20.96 -6.19 -10.92
C ASP A 38 -19.69 -6.29 -10.06
N ILE A 39 -19.42 -5.24 -9.25
CA ILE A 39 -18.40 -5.25 -8.21
C ILE A 39 -19.04 -5.62 -6.88
N ARG A 40 -18.50 -6.63 -6.23
CA ARG A 40 -18.98 -7.10 -4.93
C ARG A 40 -18.66 -6.10 -3.84
N ILE A 41 -19.66 -5.67 -3.09
CA ILE A 41 -19.49 -4.86 -1.88
C ILE A 41 -19.56 -5.74 -0.65
N ILE A 42 -18.54 -5.73 0.17
CA ILE A 42 -18.53 -6.30 1.52
C ILE A 42 -18.82 -5.17 2.51
N HIS A 43 -20.05 -5.11 2.99
CA HIS A 43 -20.47 -4.09 3.93
C HIS A 43 -19.96 -4.41 5.34
N VAL A 44 -19.31 -3.44 5.98
CA VAL A 44 -18.77 -3.55 7.34
C VAL A 44 -19.59 -2.77 8.35
N ARG A 45 -19.27 -2.90 9.63
CA ARG A 45 -19.93 -2.19 10.75
C ARG A 45 -19.04 -1.11 11.38
N HIS A 46 -17.80 -1.00 10.91
CA HIS A 46 -16.84 0.00 11.34
C HIS A 46 -15.83 0.21 10.21
N GLU A 47 -15.47 1.44 9.91
CA GLU A 47 -14.62 1.82 8.76
C GLU A 47 -13.21 1.22 8.87
N ALA A 48 -12.68 1.09 10.07
CA ALA A 48 -11.40 0.41 10.27
C ALA A 48 -11.43 -1.02 9.73
N ALA A 49 -12.55 -1.72 9.87
CA ALA A 49 -12.69 -3.08 9.34
C ALA A 49 -12.62 -3.10 7.81
N ALA A 50 -13.17 -2.08 7.12
CA ALA A 50 -13.08 -1.98 5.67
C ALA A 50 -11.62 -1.93 5.19
N VAL A 51 -10.80 -1.10 5.83
CA VAL A 51 -9.39 -0.96 5.45
C VAL A 51 -8.58 -2.20 5.81
N TYR A 52 -8.76 -2.79 7.01
CA TYR A 52 -8.10 -4.06 7.38
C TYR A 52 -8.47 -5.22 6.46
N MET A 53 -9.75 -5.31 6.04
CA MET A 53 -10.18 -6.33 5.09
C MET A 53 -9.59 -6.09 3.70
N ALA A 54 -9.53 -4.84 3.24
CA ALA A 54 -8.88 -4.46 1.99
C ALA A 54 -7.38 -4.82 2.01
N GLU A 55 -6.70 -4.53 3.12
CA GLU A 55 -5.29 -4.92 3.32
C GLU A 55 -5.10 -6.43 3.24
N ALA A 56 -5.87 -7.19 4.01
CA ALA A 56 -5.79 -8.66 4.01
C ALA A 56 -6.09 -9.24 2.62
N TYR A 57 -7.11 -8.69 1.93
CA TYR A 57 -7.46 -9.09 0.58
C TYR A 57 -6.32 -8.85 -0.41
N ALA A 58 -5.67 -7.67 -0.36
CA ALA A 58 -4.54 -7.35 -1.22
C ALA A 58 -3.37 -8.32 -1.01
N ARG A 59 -3.04 -8.63 0.25
CA ARG A 59 -1.97 -9.57 0.60
C ARG A 59 -2.22 -10.99 0.08
N MET A 60 -3.48 -11.43 0.10
CA MET A 60 -3.85 -12.79 -0.32
C MET A 60 -4.02 -12.93 -1.83
N THR A 61 -4.50 -11.89 -2.53
CA THR A 61 -4.90 -11.96 -3.93
C THR A 61 -3.90 -11.37 -4.92
N ARG A 62 -2.87 -10.66 -4.46
CA ARG A 62 -1.91 -9.87 -5.27
C ARG A 62 -2.56 -8.70 -6.03
N ARG A 63 -3.76 -8.31 -5.64
CA ARG A 63 -4.49 -7.18 -6.21
C ARG A 63 -4.41 -5.98 -5.29
N ILE A 64 -4.79 -4.82 -5.78
CA ILE A 64 -5.00 -3.68 -4.89
C ILE A 64 -6.24 -3.93 -4.04
N GLY A 65 -6.14 -3.70 -2.72
CA GLY A 65 -7.30 -3.70 -1.84
C GLY A 65 -8.00 -2.35 -1.91
N VAL A 66 -9.32 -2.34 -2.00
CA VAL A 66 -10.10 -1.10 -2.07
C VAL A 66 -11.04 -1.02 -0.87
N ALA A 67 -10.92 0.07 -0.12
CA ALA A 67 -11.84 0.42 0.95
C ALA A 67 -12.59 1.71 0.61
N MET A 68 -13.86 1.81 1.01
CA MET A 68 -14.70 2.96 0.73
C MET A 68 -15.46 3.38 2.00
N VAL A 69 -15.31 4.66 2.37
CA VAL A 69 -15.88 5.24 3.59
C VAL A 69 -16.50 6.60 3.33
N THR A 70 -17.35 7.08 4.23
CA THR A 70 -17.86 8.45 4.13
C THR A 70 -16.85 9.48 4.62
N ALA A 71 -17.16 10.76 4.48
CA ALA A 71 -16.35 11.89 4.93
C ALA A 71 -16.22 11.96 6.46
N GLY A 72 -15.32 12.81 6.91
CA GLY A 72 -15.22 13.24 8.31
C GLY A 72 -14.94 12.07 9.25
N ALA A 73 -15.89 11.76 10.13
CA ALA A 73 -15.76 10.68 11.11
C ALA A 73 -15.48 9.31 10.46
N GLY A 74 -16.06 9.04 9.28
CA GLY A 74 -15.81 7.82 8.53
C GLY A 74 -14.34 7.69 8.12
N LEU A 75 -13.76 8.75 7.56
CA LEU A 75 -12.32 8.77 7.29
C LEU A 75 -11.49 8.64 8.56
N CYS A 76 -11.82 9.38 9.62
CA CYS A 76 -11.06 9.34 10.87
C CYS A 76 -10.98 7.92 11.45
N ASN A 77 -12.05 7.14 11.36
CA ASN A 77 -12.05 5.74 11.78
C ASN A 77 -11.18 4.83 10.88
N ALA A 78 -10.85 5.25 9.67
CA ALA A 78 -10.00 4.52 8.74
C ALA A 78 -8.49 4.83 8.91
N ILE A 79 -8.10 5.81 9.73
CA ILE A 79 -6.71 6.27 9.85
C ILE A 79 -5.78 5.23 10.45
N ALA A 80 -6.17 4.60 11.56
CA ALA A 80 -5.33 3.59 12.21
C ALA A 80 -4.98 2.40 11.30
N PRO A 81 -5.94 1.81 10.56
CA PRO A 81 -5.61 0.76 9.60
C PRO A 81 -4.83 1.25 8.36
N LEU A 82 -4.93 2.51 7.95
CA LEU A 82 -4.04 3.07 6.92
C LEU A 82 -2.59 3.04 7.40
N PHE A 83 -2.33 3.42 8.65
CA PHE A 83 -0.99 3.29 9.23
C PHE A 83 -0.50 1.83 9.19
N THR A 84 -1.38 0.88 9.52
CA THR A 84 -1.04 -0.55 9.45
C THR A 84 -0.66 -0.96 8.01
N ALA A 85 -1.46 -0.55 7.02
CA ALA A 85 -1.18 -0.85 5.61
C ALA A 85 0.15 -0.25 5.12
N THR A 86 0.54 0.93 5.64
CA THR A 86 1.85 1.54 5.39
C THR A 86 2.97 0.68 5.97
N GLN A 87 2.84 0.26 7.22
CA GLN A 87 3.86 -0.56 7.89
C GLN A 87 3.99 -1.96 7.28
N SER A 88 2.88 -2.53 6.82
CA SER A 88 2.85 -3.85 6.15
C SER A 88 3.19 -3.77 4.66
N GLN A 89 3.44 -2.57 4.11
CA GLN A 89 3.78 -2.34 2.71
C GLN A 89 2.73 -2.95 1.77
N THR A 90 1.45 -2.72 2.08
CA THR A 90 0.35 -3.33 1.34
C THR A 90 -0.37 -2.29 0.46
N PRO A 91 -0.60 -2.57 -0.84
CA PRO A 91 -1.28 -1.66 -1.74
C PRO A 91 -2.77 -1.61 -1.40
N VAL A 92 -3.19 -0.51 -0.78
CA VAL A 92 -4.60 -0.22 -0.45
C VAL A 92 -4.99 1.13 -1.05
N LEU A 93 -6.10 1.20 -1.74
CA LEU A 93 -6.75 2.44 -2.14
C LEU A 93 -7.93 2.71 -1.20
N LEU A 94 -7.82 3.78 -0.42
CA LEU A 94 -8.94 4.30 0.36
C LEU A 94 -9.65 5.39 -0.44
N LEU A 95 -10.94 5.19 -0.67
CA LEU A 95 -11.85 6.18 -1.22
C LEU A 95 -12.69 6.74 -0.07
N SER A 96 -12.62 8.04 0.18
CA SER A 96 -13.53 8.71 1.10
C SER A 96 -14.47 9.64 0.36
N GLY A 97 -15.71 9.73 0.79
CA GLY A 97 -16.58 10.82 0.36
C GLY A 97 -16.05 12.17 0.86
N ASP A 98 -16.49 13.25 0.25
CA ASP A 98 -16.20 14.60 0.69
C ASP A 98 -17.40 15.52 0.44
N SER A 99 -17.40 16.71 1.07
CA SER A 99 -18.39 17.74 0.83
C SER A 99 -18.38 18.22 -0.62
N GLU A 100 -19.51 18.76 -1.06
CA GLU A 100 -19.63 19.39 -2.37
C GLU A 100 -18.67 20.58 -2.49
N VAL A 101 -18.02 20.73 -3.65
CA VAL A 101 -17.04 21.80 -3.90
C VAL A 101 -17.66 23.20 -3.71
N GLU A 102 -18.91 23.37 -4.13
CA GLU A 102 -19.61 24.66 -3.98
C GLU A 102 -19.84 25.08 -2.52
N LEU A 103 -19.74 24.14 -1.59
CA LEU A 103 -19.97 24.36 -0.15
C LEU A 103 -18.66 24.49 0.65
N ASP A 104 -17.51 24.50 -0.01
CA ASP A 104 -16.22 24.61 0.66
C ASP A 104 -16.13 25.85 1.56
N GLY A 105 -15.70 25.63 2.81
CA GLY A 105 -15.54 26.68 3.80
C GLY A 105 -16.85 27.19 4.40
N LYS A 106 -17.98 26.57 4.07
CA LYS A 106 -19.31 26.97 4.57
C LYS A 106 -19.78 26.13 5.76
N GLY A 107 -18.96 25.19 6.26
CA GLY A 107 -19.31 24.31 7.37
C GLY A 107 -20.27 23.20 6.95
N SER A 108 -20.04 22.60 5.80
CA SER A 108 -20.80 21.45 5.29
C SER A 108 -20.73 20.26 6.23
N PHE A 109 -21.73 19.38 6.16
CA PHE A 109 -21.76 18.16 6.97
C PHE A 109 -20.50 17.31 6.74
N GLN A 110 -19.75 17.06 7.79
CA GLN A 110 -18.50 16.29 7.79
C GLN A 110 -17.35 16.93 6.97
N GLU A 111 -17.43 18.24 6.70
CA GLU A 111 -16.35 18.95 6.02
C GLU A 111 -15.07 18.92 6.86
N MET A 112 -13.96 18.52 6.26
CA MET A 112 -12.63 18.54 6.87
C MET A 112 -11.54 18.41 5.82
N ASP A 113 -10.32 18.85 6.12
CA ASP A 113 -9.16 18.66 5.25
C ASP A 113 -8.65 17.21 5.36
N GLN A 114 -9.29 16.31 4.61
CA GLN A 114 -9.02 14.87 4.63
C GLN A 114 -7.63 14.54 4.08
N VAL A 115 -7.19 15.26 3.06
CA VAL A 115 -5.87 15.08 2.44
C VAL A 115 -4.76 15.38 3.44
N LYS A 116 -4.89 16.49 4.20
CA LYS A 116 -3.89 16.85 5.21
C LYS A 116 -3.73 15.79 6.30
N ILE A 117 -4.82 15.09 6.65
CA ILE A 117 -4.77 14.02 7.64
C ILE A 117 -4.09 12.76 7.08
N THR A 118 -4.39 12.41 5.83
CA THR A 118 -3.93 11.16 5.24
C THR A 118 -2.56 11.24 4.58
N CYS A 119 -2.09 12.43 4.20
CA CYS A 119 -0.82 12.60 3.47
C CYS A 119 0.41 12.05 4.21
N ALA A 120 0.41 12.05 5.55
CA ALA A 120 1.49 11.50 6.36
C ALA A 120 1.51 9.96 6.41
N LEU A 121 0.41 9.32 5.99
CA LEU A 121 0.20 7.86 6.10
C LEU A 121 0.07 7.18 4.74
N THR A 122 0.09 7.94 3.66
CA THR A 122 -0.16 7.42 2.31
C THR A 122 0.94 7.83 1.35
N LYS A 123 1.17 7.02 0.34
CA LYS A 123 2.11 7.33 -0.74
C LYS A 123 1.59 8.42 -1.68
N TYR A 124 0.28 8.58 -1.72
CA TYR A 124 -0.41 9.61 -2.48
C TYR A 124 -1.77 9.88 -1.84
N SER A 125 -2.10 11.14 -1.66
CA SER A 125 -3.41 11.60 -1.19
C SER A 125 -3.83 12.83 -1.98
N GLU A 126 -5.06 12.83 -2.49
CA GLU A 126 -5.59 13.93 -3.29
C GLU A 126 -7.09 14.08 -3.10
N ARG A 127 -7.59 15.32 -3.20
CA ARG A 127 -9.02 15.64 -3.27
C ARG A 127 -9.44 15.85 -4.72
N ILE A 128 -10.46 15.15 -5.14
CA ILE A 128 -11.02 15.30 -6.49
C ILE A 128 -12.14 16.32 -6.43
N ASN A 129 -11.82 17.54 -6.83
CA ASN A 129 -12.72 18.70 -6.85
C ASN A 129 -13.03 19.21 -8.26
N GLU A 130 -12.53 18.55 -9.29
CA GLU A 130 -12.85 18.81 -10.70
C GLU A 130 -13.00 17.50 -11.45
N THR A 131 -14.05 17.37 -12.24
CA THR A 131 -14.37 16.13 -12.98
C THR A 131 -13.25 15.66 -13.91
N LYS A 132 -12.53 16.62 -14.57
CA LYS A 132 -11.40 16.30 -15.46
C LYS A 132 -10.23 15.61 -14.75
N ASN A 133 -10.11 15.81 -13.43
CA ASN A 133 -9.03 15.26 -12.62
C ASN A 133 -9.35 13.85 -12.06
N LEU A 134 -10.60 13.39 -12.15
CA LEU A 134 -11.00 12.10 -11.56
C LEU A 134 -10.19 10.94 -12.14
N ILE A 135 -10.29 10.73 -13.44
CA ILE A 135 -9.64 9.58 -14.11
C ILE A 135 -8.12 9.59 -13.92
N PRO A 136 -7.40 10.69 -14.21
CA PRO A 136 -5.96 10.74 -14.02
C PRO A 136 -5.54 10.44 -12.58
N ASN A 137 -6.26 10.96 -11.58
CA ASN A 137 -5.89 10.77 -10.19
C ASN A 137 -6.22 9.37 -9.67
N VAL A 138 -7.30 8.73 -10.13
CA VAL A 138 -7.59 7.32 -9.80
C VAL A 138 -6.48 6.42 -10.31
N LEU A 139 -6.09 6.57 -11.58
CA LEU A 139 -4.99 5.80 -12.17
C LEU A 139 -3.66 6.06 -11.45
N LYS A 140 -3.38 7.32 -11.13
CA LYS A 140 -2.19 7.73 -10.38
C LYS A 140 -2.18 7.11 -8.97
N ALA A 141 -3.31 7.14 -8.26
CA ALA A 141 -3.42 6.53 -6.94
C ALA A 141 -3.15 5.02 -6.98
N ILE A 142 -3.74 4.31 -7.94
CA ILE A 142 -3.51 2.86 -8.13
C ILE A 142 -2.04 2.58 -8.44
N LYS A 143 -1.43 3.38 -9.33
CA LYS A 143 -0.02 3.25 -9.66
C LYS A 143 0.86 3.45 -8.42
N PHE A 144 0.69 4.55 -7.70
CA PHE A 144 1.50 4.84 -6.50
C PHE A 144 1.33 3.78 -5.41
N ALA A 145 0.13 3.19 -5.28
CA ALA A 145 -0.07 2.09 -4.32
C ALA A 145 0.78 0.86 -4.64
N LYS A 146 1.02 0.58 -5.92
CA LYS A 146 1.70 -0.63 -6.41
C LYS A 146 3.20 -0.44 -6.68
N ASP A 147 3.64 0.76 -7.06
CA ASP A 147 5.02 1.02 -7.51
C ASP A 147 6.03 1.11 -6.37
N GLY A 148 7.25 0.64 -6.63
CA GLY A 148 8.33 0.61 -5.65
C GLY A 148 7.96 -0.24 -4.43
N VAL A 149 8.21 0.27 -3.21
CA VAL A 149 7.67 -0.34 -2.00
C VAL A 149 6.16 -0.04 -1.95
N PRO A 150 5.28 -1.04 -2.03
CA PRO A 150 3.84 -0.81 -2.02
C PRO A 150 3.34 -0.16 -0.73
N GLY A 151 2.18 0.47 -0.81
CA GLY A 151 1.58 1.11 0.36
C GLY A 151 0.23 1.75 0.03
N PRO A 152 -0.45 2.31 1.03
CA PRO A 152 -1.78 2.87 0.84
C PRO A 152 -1.73 4.20 0.07
N THR A 153 -2.84 4.47 -0.62
CA THR A 153 -3.16 5.76 -1.25
C THR A 153 -4.59 6.17 -0.87
N HIS A 154 -4.90 7.45 -0.99
CA HIS A 154 -6.19 7.99 -0.61
C HIS A 154 -6.70 8.98 -1.66
N LEU A 155 -8.01 8.92 -1.93
CA LEU A 155 -8.73 9.93 -2.72
C LEU A 155 -9.97 10.38 -1.95
N ALA A 156 -10.07 11.69 -1.70
CA ALA A 156 -11.27 12.35 -1.20
C ALA A 156 -12.13 12.79 -2.39
N LEU A 157 -13.36 12.32 -2.44
CA LEU A 157 -14.22 12.42 -3.61
C LEU A 157 -15.40 13.35 -3.30
N ALA A 158 -15.38 14.57 -3.86
CA ALA A 158 -16.48 15.51 -3.69
C ALA A 158 -17.78 14.94 -4.28
N ALA A 159 -18.88 15.05 -3.51
CA ALA A 159 -20.14 14.39 -3.83
C ALA A 159 -20.79 14.92 -5.13
N ASP A 160 -20.67 16.21 -5.42
CA ASP A 160 -21.13 16.84 -6.65
C ASP A 160 -20.34 16.34 -7.87
N ILE A 161 -19.02 16.18 -7.74
CA ILE A 161 -18.14 15.62 -8.80
C ILE A 161 -18.55 14.19 -9.17
N LEU A 162 -18.84 13.35 -8.19
CA LEU A 162 -19.28 11.97 -8.44
C LEU A 162 -20.58 11.87 -9.23
N ASN A 163 -21.45 12.87 -9.08
CA ASN A 163 -22.74 12.94 -9.79
C ASN A 163 -22.67 13.60 -11.18
N THR A 164 -21.54 14.22 -11.52
CA THR A 164 -21.37 14.93 -12.79
C THR A 164 -21.27 13.96 -13.96
N GLU A 165 -21.85 14.33 -15.11
CA GLU A 165 -21.65 13.63 -16.38
C GLU A 165 -20.27 13.97 -16.96
N LEU A 166 -19.52 12.95 -17.38
CA LEU A 166 -18.27 13.15 -18.13
C LEU A 166 -18.57 13.64 -19.54
N ALA A 167 -17.84 14.65 -19.97
CA ALA A 167 -18.02 15.25 -21.30
C ALA A 167 -17.63 14.30 -22.45
N GLU A 168 -16.62 13.44 -22.22
CA GLU A 168 -16.16 12.48 -23.21
C GLU A 168 -16.42 11.03 -22.77
N PRO A 169 -16.69 10.11 -23.73
CA PRO A 169 -16.79 8.71 -23.40
C PRO A 169 -15.46 8.20 -22.82
N PHE A 170 -15.57 7.40 -21.77
CA PHE A 170 -14.45 6.67 -21.23
C PHE A 170 -13.91 5.71 -22.31
N THR A 171 -12.85 6.09 -22.97
CA THR A 171 -12.06 5.17 -23.78
C THR A 171 -11.13 4.42 -22.84
N ASP A 172 -11.09 3.10 -22.98
CA ASP A 172 -10.30 2.18 -22.15
C ASP A 172 -8.83 2.66 -22.09
N LEU A 173 -8.54 3.45 -21.05
CA LEU A 173 -7.22 3.98 -20.82
C LEU A 173 -6.36 2.87 -20.20
N LYS A 174 -6.07 1.84 -20.97
CA LYS A 174 -4.86 1.06 -20.73
C LYS A 174 -3.68 1.99 -21.02
N GLN A 175 -3.43 2.89 -20.08
CA GLN A 175 -2.11 3.49 -20.05
C GLN A 175 -1.17 2.33 -19.73
N ASP A 176 -0.32 1.99 -20.70
CA ASP A 176 0.88 1.20 -20.47
C ASP A 176 1.73 1.97 -19.45
N TYR A 177 1.34 1.84 -18.17
CA TYR A 177 2.22 2.19 -17.08
C TYR A 177 3.34 1.17 -17.13
N LYS A 178 4.32 1.42 -17.99
CA LYS A 178 5.63 0.79 -17.82
C LYS A 178 6.00 1.12 -16.38
N SER A 179 5.82 0.15 -15.50
CA SER A 179 6.49 0.17 -14.21
C SER A 179 7.94 0.51 -14.55
N ALA A 180 8.40 1.68 -14.14
CA ALA A 180 9.80 2.02 -14.21
C ALA A 180 10.53 1.17 -13.17
N ARG A 181 10.49 -0.14 -13.39
CA ARG A 181 11.43 -1.07 -12.79
C ARG A 181 12.65 -1.04 -13.70
N ASP A 182 13.38 0.04 -13.65
CA ASP A 182 14.79 -0.05 -13.92
C ASP A 182 15.32 -0.95 -12.80
N VAL A 183 15.49 -2.23 -13.15
CA VAL A 183 16.19 -3.17 -12.28
C VAL A 183 17.62 -2.68 -12.28
N GLU A 184 17.97 -1.88 -11.27
CA GLU A 184 19.38 -1.51 -11.07
C GLU A 184 20.16 -2.80 -10.84
N GLU A 185 21.18 -3.01 -11.64
CA GLU A 185 22.10 -4.12 -11.40
C GLU A 185 22.78 -3.95 -10.04
N PRO A 186 23.03 -5.04 -9.32
CA PRO A 186 23.76 -4.99 -8.06
C PRO A 186 25.09 -4.25 -8.23
N SER A 187 25.38 -3.31 -7.35
CA SER A 187 26.65 -2.58 -7.44
C SER A 187 27.86 -3.52 -7.37
N ALA A 188 28.92 -3.21 -8.12
CA ALA A 188 30.17 -3.99 -8.08
C ALA A 188 30.71 -4.16 -6.64
N ARG A 189 30.43 -3.18 -5.77
CA ARG A 189 30.77 -3.25 -4.34
C ARG A 189 29.96 -4.34 -3.62
N LEU A 190 28.65 -4.45 -3.86
CA LEU A 190 27.83 -5.50 -3.27
C LEU A 190 28.29 -6.89 -3.75
N ILE A 191 28.52 -7.04 -5.05
CA ILE A 191 28.97 -8.32 -5.63
C ILE A 191 30.29 -8.76 -4.96
N LYS A 192 31.25 -7.85 -4.82
CA LYS A 192 32.53 -8.11 -4.18
C LYS A 192 32.35 -8.45 -2.68
N ALA A 193 31.57 -7.69 -1.95
CA ALA A 193 31.29 -7.94 -0.53
C ALA A 193 30.64 -9.31 -0.33
N PHE A 194 29.65 -9.65 -1.16
CA PHE A 194 28.95 -10.93 -1.10
C PHE A 194 29.90 -12.12 -1.39
N ALA A 195 30.77 -11.97 -2.39
CA ALA A 195 31.74 -13.02 -2.74
C ALA A 195 32.80 -13.26 -1.66
N SER A 196 33.07 -12.28 -0.79
CA SER A 196 34.03 -12.39 0.32
C SER A 196 33.42 -12.68 1.68
N ALA A 197 32.10 -12.57 1.81
CA ALA A 197 31.39 -12.82 3.06
C ALA A 197 31.40 -14.30 3.45
N GLU A 198 31.70 -14.58 4.71
CA GLU A 198 31.62 -15.93 5.28
C GLU A 198 30.25 -16.22 5.89
N ARG A 199 29.56 -15.18 6.35
CA ARG A 199 28.27 -15.27 7.07
C ARG A 199 27.32 -14.15 6.62
N PRO A 200 26.92 -14.15 5.33
CA PRO A 200 25.96 -13.18 4.83
C PRO A 200 24.56 -13.42 5.42
N LEU A 201 23.81 -12.34 5.62
CA LEU A 201 22.40 -12.36 6.04
C LEU A 201 21.60 -11.43 5.13
N ILE A 202 20.52 -11.95 4.56
CA ILE A 202 19.58 -11.16 3.76
C ILE A 202 18.32 -10.95 4.58
N ILE A 203 17.92 -9.70 4.78
CA ILE A 203 16.71 -9.32 5.50
C ILE A 203 15.75 -8.67 4.51
N VAL A 204 14.54 -9.21 4.40
CA VAL A 204 13.52 -8.69 3.52
C VAL A 204 12.37 -8.08 4.31
N GLY A 205 11.73 -7.04 3.73
CA GLY A 205 10.65 -6.30 4.37
C GLY A 205 9.29 -7.01 4.32
N PRO A 206 8.26 -6.40 4.95
CA PRO A 206 6.92 -6.98 5.10
C PRO A 206 6.22 -7.32 3.78
N PHE A 207 6.51 -6.59 2.71
CA PHE A 207 5.98 -6.88 1.38
C PHE A 207 6.27 -8.32 0.94
N PHE A 208 7.45 -8.81 1.24
CA PHE A 208 7.87 -10.17 0.90
C PHE A 208 7.20 -11.24 1.78
N GLY A 209 6.50 -10.85 2.84
CA GLY A 209 5.69 -11.75 3.68
C GLY A 209 4.40 -12.24 3.04
N MET A 210 4.08 -11.79 1.85
CA MET A 210 2.91 -12.29 1.10
C MET A 210 3.15 -13.73 0.66
N PRO A 211 2.14 -14.63 0.75
CA PRO A 211 2.30 -16.07 0.52
C PRO A 211 2.97 -16.45 -0.80
N HIS A 212 2.76 -15.63 -1.83
CA HIS A 212 3.31 -15.90 -3.15
C HIS A 212 4.82 -15.65 -3.31
N PHE A 213 5.47 -15.05 -2.31
CA PHE A 213 6.93 -14.90 -2.32
C PHE A 213 7.64 -16.05 -1.64
N ALA A 214 6.94 -16.91 -0.88
CA ALA A 214 7.57 -17.94 -0.05
C ALA A 214 8.53 -18.85 -0.84
N GLU A 215 8.11 -19.34 -2.01
CA GLU A 215 8.95 -20.18 -2.87
C GLU A 215 10.16 -19.41 -3.41
N LYS A 216 9.95 -18.16 -3.87
CA LYS A 216 11.03 -17.32 -4.41
C LYS A 216 12.07 -16.96 -3.36
N LEU A 217 11.67 -16.71 -2.12
CA LEU A 217 12.61 -16.44 -1.03
C LEU A 217 13.43 -17.69 -0.70
N LYS A 218 12.82 -18.88 -0.73
CA LYS A 218 13.53 -20.15 -0.54
C LYS A 218 14.48 -20.47 -1.68
N GLU A 219 14.11 -20.19 -2.92
CA GLU A 219 14.98 -20.27 -4.08
C GLU A 219 16.18 -19.33 -3.94
N LEU A 220 15.95 -18.08 -3.54
CA LEU A 220 16.99 -17.08 -3.32
C LEU A 220 17.97 -17.55 -2.23
N GLU A 221 17.46 -18.04 -1.10
CA GLU A 221 18.26 -18.60 -0.01
C GLU A 221 19.17 -19.74 -0.50
N THR A 222 18.60 -20.62 -1.32
CA THR A 222 19.34 -21.76 -1.88
C THR A 222 20.40 -21.34 -2.90
N GLN A 223 20.05 -20.45 -3.82
CA GLN A 223 20.95 -19.98 -4.88
C GLN A 223 22.12 -19.17 -4.34
N LEU A 224 21.87 -18.34 -3.33
CA LEU A 224 22.88 -17.50 -2.73
C LEU A 224 23.64 -18.20 -1.58
N ASN A 225 23.19 -19.37 -1.15
CA ASN A 225 23.72 -20.05 0.05
C ASN A 225 23.81 -19.11 1.26
N ALA A 226 22.77 -18.28 1.46
CA ALA A 226 22.69 -17.26 2.48
C ALA A 226 21.30 -17.23 3.11
N PRO A 227 21.17 -17.17 4.45
CA PRO A 227 19.87 -17.08 5.10
C PRO A 227 19.08 -15.87 4.63
N VAL A 228 17.80 -16.08 4.30
CA VAL A 228 16.84 -15.01 3.96
C VAL A 228 15.81 -14.91 5.07
N VAL A 229 15.84 -13.80 5.78
CA VAL A 229 14.97 -13.55 6.94
C VAL A 229 13.90 -12.52 6.59
N MET A 230 12.65 -12.91 6.70
CA MET A 230 11.52 -12.02 6.52
C MET A 230 11.20 -11.29 7.83
N MET A 231 11.38 -9.97 7.83
CA MET A 231 11.16 -9.13 9.00
C MET A 231 9.86 -8.31 8.85
N GLU A 232 8.74 -8.93 9.22
CA GLU A 232 7.41 -8.26 9.17
C GLU A 232 6.83 -7.96 10.56
N SER A 233 7.28 -8.69 11.57
CA SER A 233 6.74 -8.56 12.92
C SER A 233 7.33 -7.36 13.67
N PRO A 234 6.52 -6.57 14.39
CA PRO A 234 7.03 -5.52 15.27
C PRO A 234 7.86 -6.05 16.45
N ARG A 235 7.91 -7.35 16.66
CA ARG A 235 8.81 -7.98 17.66
C ARG A 235 10.26 -8.00 17.20
N GLY A 236 10.55 -7.74 15.92
CA GLY A 236 11.88 -7.79 15.37
C GLY A 236 12.53 -9.15 15.61
N PHE A 237 13.80 -9.16 15.99
CA PHE A 237 14.54 -10.39 16.31
C PHE A 237 14.00 -11.18 17.51
N ASN A 238 13.04 -10.66 18.26
CA ASN A 238 12.35 -11.41 19.31
C ASN A 238 11.11 -12.17 18.79
N ASP A 239 10.84 -12.16 17.49
CA ASP A 239 9.75 -12.96 16.93
C ASP A 239 10.13 -14.46 17.00
N PRO A 240 9.32 -15.28 17.71
CA PRO A 240 9.60 -16.73 17.84
C PRO A 240 9.69 -17.47 16.50
N ARG A 241 9.05 -16.94 15.43
CA ARG A 241 9.12 -17.55 14.09
C ARG A 241 10.51 -17.48 13.47
N LEU A 242 11.36 -16.57 13.96
CA LEU A 242 12.73 -16.40 13.48
C LEU A 242 13.72 -17.37 14.17
N GLY A 243 13.24 -18.24 15.06
CA GLY A 243 14.09 -19.20 15.76
C GLY A 243 15.21 -18.51 16.55
N ASN A 244 16.43 -18.99 16.40
CA ASN A 244 17.61 -18.53 17.16
C ASN A 244 18.37 -17.37 16.45
N ILE A 245 17.81 -16.71 15.45
CA ILE A 245 18.50 -15.67 14.67
C ILE A 245 19.15 -14.62 15.57
N LYS A 246 18.48 -14.23 16.66
CA LYS A 246 18.97 -13.23 17.61
C LYS A 246 20.33 -13.57 18.22
N SER A 247 20.62 -14.85 18.44
CA SER A 247 21.91 -15.30 18.97
C SER A 247 23.01 -15.39 17.91
N MET A 248 22.65 -15.25 16.64
CA MET A 248 23.55 -15.42 15.50
C MET A 248 23.90 -14.12 14.79
N ILE A 249 23.08 -13.08 14.93
CA ILE A 249 23.25 -11.81 14.18
C ILE A 249 24.57 -11.09 14.49
N ASN A 250 25.13 -11.30 15.69
CA ASN A 250 26.45 -10.76 16.05
C ASN A 250 27.63 -11.48 15.35
N LEU A 251 27.38 -12.60 14.69
CA LEU A 251 28.37 -13.34 13.91
C LEU A 251 28.36 -13.00 12.43
N VAL A 252 27.33 -12.27 11.99
CA VAL A 252 27.12 -11.89 10.57
C VAL A 252 28.18 -10.87 10.15
N ASP A 253 28.81 -11.07 8.99
CA ASP A 253 29.81 -10.17 8.44
C ASP A 253 29.28 -9.31 7.27
N LEU A 254 28.14 -9.69 6.68
CA LEU A 254 27.46 -8.94 5.63
C LEU A 254 25.95 -8.94 5.89
N VAL A 255 25.32 -7.78 5.92
CA VAL A 255 23.87 -7.61 6.03
C VAL A 255 23.33 -6.91 4.78
N ILE A 256 22.40 -7.57 4.08
CA ILE A 256 21.70 -7.01 2.94
C ILE A 256 20.23 -6.82 3.32
N VAL A 257 19.74 -5.60 3.28
CA VAL A 257 18.36 -5.26 3.64
C VAL A 257 17.61 -4.84 2.37
N VAL A 258 16.46 -5.47 2.10
CA VAL A 258 15.65 -5.21 0.90
C VAL A 258 14.21 -4.85 1.28
N GLY A 259 13.76 -3.67 0.84
CA GLY A 259 12.40 -3.20 1.05
C GLY A 259 12.04 -2.99 2.52
N LYS A 260 13.01 -2.64 3.38
CA LYS A 260 12.78 -2.40 4.79
C LYS A 260 13.73 -1.33 5.33
N PRO A 261 13.22 -0.35 6.11
CA PRO A 261 14.09 0.59 6.83
C PRO A 261 14.86 -0.13 7.95
N ILE A 262 16.04 0.39 8.30
CA ILE A 262 16.82 -0.06 9.45
C ILE A 262 16.23 0.61 10.70
N ASP A 263 15.17 0.03 11.22
CA ASP A 263 14.35 0.55 12.32
C ASP A 263 14.56 -0.21 13.65
N PHE A 264 13.64 0.01 14.60
CA PHE A 264 13.67 -0.65 15.91
C PHE A 264 13.61 -2.18 15.83
N THR A 265 12.99 -2.75 14.79
CA THR A 265 12.90 -4.22 14.61
C THR A 265 14.24 -4.84 14.28
N LEU A 266 15.16 -4.04 13.71
CA LEU A 266 16.55 -4.37 13.43
C LEU A 266 17.50 -3.76 14.48
N SER A 267 17.01 -3.38 15.65
CA SER A 267 17.80 -2.70 16.69
C SER A 267 18.61 -1.51 16.16
N TYR A 268 18.04 -0.79 15.17
CA TYR A 268 18.67 0.35 14.48
C TYR A 268 20.04 0.04 13.87
N GLY A 269 20.36 -1.23 13.59
CA GLY A 269 21.67 -1.65 13.11
C GLY A 269 22.80 -1.48 14.14
N SER A 270 22.46 -1.46 15.42
CA SER A 270 23.42 -1.15 16.49
C SER A 270 24.50 -2.23 16.65
N VAL A 271 25.68 -1.82 17.10
CA VAL A 271 26.82 -2.71 17.35
C VAL A 271 26.62 -3.64 18.56
N GLU A 272 25.63 -3.34 19.41
CA GLU A 272 25.23 -4.23 20.49
C GLU A 272 24.45 -5.47 19.97
N ALA A 273 23.79 -5.32 18.83
CA ALA A 273 23.03 -6.38 18.20
C ALA A 273 23.81 -7.11 17.10
N PHE A 274 24.51 -6.34 16.27
CA PHE A 274 25.24 -6.85 15.11
C PHE A 274 26.74 -6.81 15.30
N ASN A 275 27.46 -7.58 14.51
CA ASN A 275 28.91 -7.48 14.42
C ASN A 275 29.33 -6.06 14.00
N ALA A 276 30.18 -5.42 14.79
CA ALA A 276 30.67 -4.05 14.53
C ALA A 276 31.41 -3.91 13.18
N ASN A 277 31.95 -5.00 12.65
CA ASN A 277 32.65 -5.03 11.36
C ASN A 277 31.77 -5.49 10.20
N ALA A 278 30.47 -5.74 10.41
CA ALA A 278 29.56 -6.17 9.35
C ALA A 278 29.42 -5.06 8.29
N GLU A 279 29.53 -5.41 7.02
CA GLU A 279 29.24 -4.51 5.93
C GLU A 279 27.74 -4.50 5.66
N TRP A 280 27.17 -3.31 5.36
CA TRP A 280 25.74 -3.12 5.16
C TRP A 280 25.41 -2.59 3.78
N PHE A 281 24.36 -3.19 3.18
CA PHE A 281 23.72 -2.71 1.97
C PHE A 281 22.21 -2.64 2.21
N ALA A 282 21.59 -1.48 1.93
CA ALA A 282 20.16 -1.29 2.07
C ALA A 282 19.55 -0.82 0.75
N TYR A 283 18.56 -1.53 0.28
CA TYR A 283 17.73 -1.23 -0.88
C TYR A 283 16.30 -0.98 -0.40
N ILE A 284 15.92 0.29 -0.27
CA ILE A 284 14.66 0.74 0.35
C ILE A 284 13.72 1.28 -0.72
#